data_908682669991e6bd55d7c7ec69372e54
#
_entry.id   908682669991e6bd55d7c7ec69372e54
#
_cell.length_a   1.000
_cell.length_b   1.000
_cell.length_c   1.000
_cell.angle_alpha   90.00
_cell.angle_beta   90.00
_cell.angle_gamma   90.00
#
_symmetry.space_group_name_H-M   'P 1'
#
loop_
_entity.id
_entity.type
_entity.pdbx_description
1 polymer ?
#
loop_
_entity_poly.entity_id
_entity_poly.type
_entity_poly.pdbx_seq_one_letter_code
_entity_poly.pdbx_strand_id
1 'polypeptide(L)'
;MLLNLYVKNFAIIEEINLNFSEGLNIISGETGSGKSLLLKTLSLLKGDRFTRDYLGSFSDKTIVEAVFKSNAILKNFLIENGFEADENIILTREFTDNSTINKINNRACSLKIMSDLTDLIFDIHGQHSSLIVLNKANYINMIDNFNDKTIDLKNKIKANLKEEKLLKERLEDLKISPEELEREKDLLKYQIEEIEAFDFDKYDEDKLNKEYKKLSNQKELIEGTNSLLSMLNDNNRSLSFKDFAFNVYSATNDLASMDDDLKDLSSWALNIREEINDFSKNLEDYSYTLDIDEERIQIIEDLFSRFQVLKMKYGRDKEEILKFLDDSKERYQTISNIDKVLKDINSKLYGLEKDNQKIADQLSKLRKEIAENLERRIVDELQEMNMAHIKFKIAFKKKDNINKDGIDDIDFMISTNKGQDLKSLSQVSSGGEISRFMLAMKAVLSESDSIQTIIFDEIDTGISGKTADIVGDKLKKISKSIQLIVISHLAQIAAKSDSHYLISKDVVGEKTISNVNVLDEDGKIKEIARLISGHDITEKSLSNARELLEV
;
A
#
# COMPACT_ATOMS: atom_id res chain seq x y z
N MET A 1 21.14 -8.94 6.45
CA MET A 1 22.18 -9.98 6.61
C MET A 1 21.52 -11.30 6.93
N LEU A 2 21.89 -12.39 6.24
CA LEU A 2 21.43 -13.76 6.53
C LEU A 2 22.11 -14.28 7.81
N LEU A 3 21.32 -14.66 8.79
CA LEU A 3 21.80 -15.18 10.07
C LEU A 3 21.77 -16.71 10.10
N ASN A 4 20.66 -17.28 9.62
CA ASN A 4 20.43 -18.71 9.67
C ASN A 4 19.67 -19.19 8.43
N LEU A 5 19.97 -20.39 7.96
CA LEU A 5 19.24 -21.11 6.92
C LEU A 5 18.94 -22.52 7.41
N TYR A 6 17.65 -22.82 7.52
CA TYR A 6 17.13 -24.15 7.85
C TYR A 6 16.45 -24.76 6.65
N VAL A 7 16.84 -25.96 6.30
CA VAL A 7 16.30 -26.72 5.18
C VAL A 7 15.98 -28.14 5.63
N LYS A 8 14.77 -28.59 5.35
CA LYS A 8 14.34 -29.95 5.68
C LYS A 8 13.67 -30.61 4.48
N ASN A 9 14.06 -31.87 4.23
CA ASN A 9 13.49 -32.73 3.17
C ASN A 9 13.55 -32.10 1.77
N PHE A 10 14.71 -31.61 1.35
CA PHE A 10 14.92 -30.98 0.05
C PHE A 10 15.90 -31.80 -0.80
N ALA A 11 15.38 -32.48 -1.82
CA ALA A 11 16.15 -33.40 -2.66
C ALA A 11 16.97 -34.43 -1.85
N ILE A 12 18.31 -34.31 -1.85
CA ILE A 12 19.22 -35.16 -1.07
C ILE A 12 19.56 -34.58 0.32
N ILE A 13 18.97 -33.46 0.68
CA ILE A 13 19.12 -32.83 1.99
C ILE A 13 18.02 -33.35 2.91
N GLU A 14 18.39 -34.14 3.93
CA GLU A 14 17.43 -34.58 4.94
C GLU A 14 17.08 -33.44 5.88
N GLU A 15 18.09 -32.86 6.57
CA GLU A 15 17.92 -31.71 7.45
C GLU A 15 19.28 -30.97 7.60
N ILE A 16 19.24 -29.66 7.36
CA ILE A 16 20.42 -28.78 7.52
C ILE A 16 20.01 -27.53 8.29
N ASN A 17 20.84 -27.13 9.24
CA ASN A 17 20.71 -25.89 9.99
C ASN A 17 22.06 -25.16 10.01
N LEU A 18 22.15 -24.05 9.26
CA LEU A 18 23.38 -23.30 9.03
C LEU A 18 23.29 -21.90 9.62
N ASN A 19 24.25 -21.56 10.46
CA ASN A 19 24.46 -20.20 10.93
C ASN A 19 25.56 -19.54 10.10
N PHE A 20 25.27 -18.37 9.53
CA PHE A 20 26.22 -17.58 8.76
C PHE A 20 26.79 -16.43 9.59
N SER A 21 28.07 -16.13 9.37
CA SER A 21 28.73 -15.00 9.99
C SER A 21 28.67 -13.74 9.14
N GLU A 22 29.00 -12.60 9.74
CA GLU A 22 29.35 -11.40 8.99
C GLU A 22 30.60 -11.65 8.13
N GLY A 23 30.83 -10.84 7.10
CA GLY A 23 32.00 -10.96 6.25
C GLY A 23 31.87 -12.01 5.15
N LEU A 24 32.98 -12.69 4.84
CA LEU A 24 33.11 -13.62 3.72
C LEU A 24 32.87 -15.06 4.17
N ASN A 25 31.73 -15.62 3.77
CA ASN A 25 31.37 -17.01 3.99
C ASN A 25 31.64 -17.82 2.72
N ILE A 26 32.50 -18.83 2.80
CA ILE A 26 32.83 -19.71 1.69
C ILE A 26 32.19 -21.07 1.87
N ILE A 27 31.58 -21.59 0.82
CA ILE A 27 31.01 -22.92 0.75
C ILE A 27 31.83 -23.73 -0.24
N SER A 28 32.52 -24.77 0.21
CA SER A 28 33.24 -25.72 -0.62
C SER A 28 32.63 -27.11 -0.55
N GLY A 29 33.12 -28.03 -1.34
CA GLY A 29 32.69 -29.42 -1.37
C GLY A 29 32.89 -30.08 -2.73
N GLU A 30 32.64 -31.37 -2.84
CA GLU A 30 32.78 -32.11 -4.09
C GLU A 30 31.72 -31.72 -5.13
N THR A 31 31.99 -31.99 -6.41
CA THR A 31 31.02 -31.81 -7.49
C THR A 31 29.80 -32.69 -7.24
N GLY A 32 28.62 -32.11 -7.31
CA GLY A 32 27.36 -32.80 -7.02
C GLY A 32 27.08 -33.06 -5.53
N SER A 33 27.85 -32.47 -4.58
CA SER A 33 27.58 -32.62 -3.13
C SER A 33 26.33 -31.88 -2.63
N GLY A 34 25.67 -31.10 -3.45
CA GLY A 34 24.48 -30.35 -3.04
C GLY A 34 24.69 -28.83 -2.92
N LYS A 35 25.86 -28.28 -3.32
CA LYS A 35 26.14 -26.84 -3.30
C LYS A 35 25.07 -26.03 -4.04
N SER A 36 24.74 -26.43 -5.28
CA SER A 36 23.71 -25.78 -6.09
C SER A 36 22.30 -25.99 -5.51
N LEU A 37 22.06 -27.07 -4.74
CA LEU A 37 20.78 -27.27 -4.05
C LEU A 37 20.61 -26.26 -2.90
N LEU A 38 21.68 -25.93 -2.18
CA LEU A 38 21.63 -24.92 -1.13
C LEU A 38 21.26 -23.54 -1.72
N LEU A 39 21.86 -23.17 -2.86
CA LEU A 39 21.48 -21.93 -3.55
C LEU A 39 20.03 -21.96 -4.02
N LYS A 40 19.59 -23.12 -4.51
CA LYS A 40 18.20 -23.28 -4.96
C LYS A 40 17.19 -23.05 -3.82
N THR A 41 17.52 -23.43 -2.58
CA THR A 41 16.65 -23.14 -1.43
C THR A 41 16.51 -21.63 -1.20
N LEU A 42 17.58 -20.86 -1.33
CA LEU A 42 17.53 -19.39 -1.24
C LEU A 42 16.77 -18.76 -2.41
N SER A 43 16.95 -19.29 -3.64
CA SER A 43 16.17 -18.86 -4.80
C SER A 43 14.66 -19.14 -4.63
N LEU A 44 14.30 -20.24 -3.97
CA LEU A 44 12.90 -20.50 -3.63
C LEU A 44 12.33 -19.39 -2.73
N LEU A 45 13.09 -18.89 -1.74
CA LEU A 45 12.64 -17.77 -0.92
C LEU A 45 12.44 -16.49 -1.74
N LYS A 46 13.21 -16.28 -2.81
CA LYS A 46 13.00 -15.16 -3.78
C LYS A 46 11.76 -15.32 -4.66
N GLY A 47 11.11 -16.47 -4.64
CA GLY A 47 9.89 -16.67 -5.42
C GLY A 47 10.01 -17.66 -6.56
N ASP A 48 11.16 -18.33 -6.73
CA ASP A 48 11.33 -19.37 -7.73
C ASP A 48 10.26 -20.46 -7.59
N ARG A 49 9.96 -21.10 -8.72
CA ARG A 49 8.99 -22.20 -8.76
C ARG A 49 9.60 -23.46 -8.14
N PHE A 50 8.89 -24.05 -7.21
CA PHE A 50 9.18 -25.38 -6.69
C PHE A 50 8.72 -26.45 -7.70
N THR A 51 9.59 -27.44 -7.97
CA THR A 51 9.26 -28.61 -8.78
C THR A 51 9.28 -29.85 -7.91
N ARG A 52 8.53 -30.88 -8.29
CA ARG A 52 8.45 -32.15 -7.53
C ARG A 52 9.80 -32.85 -7.35
N ASP A 53 10.73 -32.61 -8.27
CA ASP A 53 12.10 -33.17 -8.18
C ASP A 53 12.87 -32.68 -6.94
N TYR A 54 12.43 -31.59 -6.33
CA TYR A 54 13.02 -31.07 -5.07
C TYR A 54 12.35 -31.62 -3.82
N LEU A 55 11.25 -32.35 -3.92
CA LEU A 55 10.67 -33.02 -2.75
C LEU A 55 11.55 -34.21 -2.37
N GLY A 56 12.13 -34.16 -1.18
CA GLY A 56 12.95 -35.24 -0.65
C GLY A 56 12.13 -36.48 -0.28
N SER A 57 12.80 -37.60 -0.13
CA SER A 57 12.17 -38.88 0.27
C SER A 57 12.17 -39.15 1.79
N PHE A 58 12.45 -38.12 2.60
CA PHE A 58 12.61 -38.25 4.05
C PHE A 58 11.33 -37.86 4.83
N SER A 59 10.43 -37.09 4.21
CA SER A 59 9.20 -36.60 4.82
C SER A 59 8.20 -36.20 3.72
N ASP A 60 6.90 -36.07 4.06
CA ASP A 60 5.85 -35.60 3.12
C ASP A 60 5.86 -34.08 2.89
N LYS A 61 6.76 -33.37 3.56
CA LYS A 61 6.83 -31.90 3.55
C LYS A 61 8.27 -31.42 3.44
N THR A 62 8.53 -30.52 2.48
CA THR A 62 9.78 -29.75 2.40
C THR A 62 9.60 -28.42 3.12
N ILE A 63 10.59 -28.01 3.91
CA ILE A 63 10.63 -26.72 4.60
C ILE A 63 11.92 -26.03 4.22
N VAL A 64 11.80 -24.76 3.80
CA VAL A 64 12.91 -23.83 3.64
C VAL A 64 12.62 -22.61 4.49
N GLU A 65 13.50 -22.34 5.44
CA GLU A 65 13.38 -21.19 6.33
C GLU A 65 14.70 -20.43 6.39
N ALA A 66 14.64 -19.12 6.36
CA ALA A 66 15.81 -18.28 6.55
C ALA A 66 15.51 -17.12 7.49
N VAL A 67 16.49 -16.83 8.35
CA VAL A 67 16.42 -15.72 9.32
C VAL A 67 17.38 -14.62 8.88
N PHE A 68 16.86 -13.41 8.75
CA PHE A 68 17.62 -12.23 8.33
C PHE A 68 17.57 -11.15 9.40
N LYS A 69 18.68 -10.43 9.58
CA LYS A 69 18.73 -9.23 10.41
C LYS A 69 17.99 -8.11 9.72
N SER A 70 17.08 -7.45 10.43
CA SER A 70 16.30 -6.33 9.91
C SER A 70 17.08 -5.01 9.90
N ASN A 71 16.65 -4.05 9.08
CA ASN A 71 17.11 -2.67 9.09
C ASN A 71 15.91 -1.70 8.94
N ALA A 72 16.14 -0.39 8.94
CA ALA A 72 15.08 0.60 8.88
C ALA A 72 14.21 0.47 7.60
N ILE A 73 14.82 0.17 6.44
CA ILE A 73 14.11 0.01 5.17
C ILE A 73 13.18 -1.19 5.22
N LEU A 74 13.69 -2.32 5.72
CA LEU A 74 12.92 -3.57 5.84
C LEU A 74 11.80 -3.45 6.86
N LYS A 75 12.03 -2.75 7.97
CA LYS A 75 11.00 -2.45 8.97
C LYS A 75 9.86 -1.64 8.39
N ASN A 76 10.16 -0.60 7.62
CA ASN A 76 9.15 0.21 6.93
C ASN A 76 8.35 -0.64 5.94
N PHE A 77 9.02 -1.46 5.11
CA PHE A 77 8.33 -2.36 4.19
C PHE A 77 7.36 -3.32 4.90
N LEU A 78 7.79 -3.90 6.02
CA LEU A 78 6.95 -4.81 6.82
C LEU A 78 5.70 -4.10 7.36
N ILE A 79 5.86 -2.89 7.93
CA ILE A 79 4.76 -2.08 8.46
C ILE A 79 3.76 -1.71 7.36
N GLU A 80 4.24 -1.24 6.19
CA GLU A 80 3.40 -0.88 5.05
C GLU A 80 2.58 -2.05 4.52
N ASN A 81 3.09 -3.29 4.64
CA ASN A 81 2.40 -4.51 4.24
C ASN A 81 1.66 -5.22 5.39
N GLY A 82 1.57 -4.62 6.57
CA GLY A 82 0.79 -5.10 7.71
C GLY A 82 1.46 -6.23 8.49
N PHE A 83 2.80 -6.35 8.45
CA PHE A 83 3.59 -7.29 9.26
C PHE A 83 4.24 -6.60 10.45
N GLU A 84 4.55 -7.37 11.48
CA GLU A 84 5.33 -6.89 12.62
C GLU A 84 6.80 -6.66 12.22
N ALA A 85 7.38 -5.56 12.72
CA ALA A 85 8.74 -5.11 12.39
C ALA A 85 9.72 -5.48 13.51
N ASP A 86 10.08 -6.75 13.58
CA ASP A 86 11.03 -7.28 14.56
C ASP A 86 12.50 -6.97 14.20
N GLU A 87 13.42 -7.30 15.11
CA GLU A 87 14.87 -7.21 14.85
C GLU A 87 15.33 -8.23 13.82
N ASN A 88 14.65 -9.38 13.75
CA ASN A 88 14.90 -10.43 12.79
C ASN A 88 13.66 -10.66 11.93
N ILE A 89 13.87 -11.03 10.69
CA ILE A 89 12.84 -11.39 9.72
C ILE A 89 12.98 -12.88 9.44
N ILE A 90 11.93 -13.64 9.69
CA ILE A 90 11.87 -15.08 9.40
C ILE A 90 11.04 -15.27 8.13
N LEU A 91 11.67 -15.82 7.09
CA LEU A 91 11.02 -16.19 5.85
C LEU A 91 10.91 -17.69 5.77
N THR A 92 9.70 -18.22 5.67
CA THR A 92 9.46 -19.67 5.60
C THR A 92 8.65 -20.01 4.36
N ARG A 93 9.10 -21.00 3.60
CA ARG A 93 8.31 -21.65 2.55
C ARG A 93 8.18 -23.13 2.83
N GLU A 94 6.94 -23.59 2.83
CA GLU A 94 6.59 -24.99 3.05
C GLU A 94 5.94 -25.54 1.79
N PHE A 95 6.39 -26.71 1.36
CA PHE A 95 5.92 -27.37 0.16
C PHE A 95 5.46 -28.80 0.49
N THR A 96 4.30 -29.15 -0.05
CA THR A 96 3.77 -30.51 -0.08
C THR A 96 3.43 -30.85 -1.53
N ASP A 97 3.01 -32.08 -1.82
CA ASP A 97 2.59 -32.49 -3.16
C ASP A 97 1.51 -31.57 -3.77
N ASN A 98 0.66 -31.00 -2.93
CA ASN A 98 -0.56 -30.30 -3.37
C ASN A 98 -0.62 -28.82 -2.95
N SER A 99 0.30 -28.33 -2.13
CA SER A 99 0.23 -26.97 -1.59
C SER A 99 1.58 -26.33 -1.37
N THR A 100 1.60 -24.99 -1.44
CA THR A 100 2.73 -24.16 -1.04
C THR A 100 2.24 -23.10 -0.06
N ILE A 101 2.92 -22.97 1.08
CA ILE A 101 2.61 -21.97 2.09
C ILE A 101 3.84 -21.06 2.23
N ASN A 102 3.62 -19.75 2.12
CA ASN A 102 4.67 -18.75 2.32
C ASN A 102 4.35 -17.97 3.59
N LYS A 103 5.35 -17.74 4.44
CA LYS A 103 5.19 -17.01 5.71
C LYS A 103 6.32 -16.00 5.91
N ILE A 104 5.96 -14.85 6.46
CA ILE A 104 6.87 -13.84 7.00
C ILE A 104 6.56 -13.71 8.51
N ASN A 105 7.54 -13.91 9.37
CA ASN A 105 7.37 -13.91 10.83
C ASN A 105 6.18 -14.79 11.27
N ASN A 106 6.12 -16.03 10.76
CA ASN A 106 5.06 -17.03 11.01
C ASN A 106 3.65 -16.63 10.49
N ARG A 107 3.48 -15.47 9.85
CA ARG A 107 2.22 -15.03 9.26
C ARG A 107 2.21 -15.33 7.75
N ALA A 108 1.13 -15.94 7.26
CA ALA A 108 0.96 -16.25 5.85
C ALA A 108 0.98 -14.99 4.96
N CYS A 109 1.65 -15.06 3.83
CA CYS A 109 1.76 -13.96 2.86
C CYS A 109 1.63 -14.46 1.41
N SER A 110 1.40 -13.52 0.48
CA SER A 110 1.49 -13.82 -0.94
C SER A 110 2.96 -14.00 -1.37
N LEU A 111 3.18 -14.82 -2.41
CA LEU A 111 4.51 -14.99 -2.98
C LEU A 111 5.10 -13.66 -3.48
N LYS A 112 4.26 -12.76 -3.97
CA LYS A 112 4.68 -11.44 -4.44
C LYS A 112 5.27 -10.59 -3.31
N ILE A 113 4.58 -10.48 -2.17
CA ILE A 113 5.09 -9.72 -1.01
C ILE A 113 6.40 -10.31 -0.51
N MET A 114 6.52 -11.65 -0.46
CA MET A 114 7.77 -12.30 -0.07
C MET A 114 8.90 -12.00 -1.06
N SER A 115 8.64 -12.07 -2.37
CA SER A 115 9.62 -11.75 -3.41
C SER A 115 10.05 -10.28 -3.35
N ASP A 116 9.10 -9.34 -3.22
CA ASP A 116 9.39 -7.91 -3.10
C ASP A 116 10.26 -7.62 -1.85
N LEU A 117 10.00 -8.31 -0.74
CA LEU A 117 10.81 -8.21 0.48
C LEU A 117 12.22 -8.80 0.30
N THR A 118 12.34 -9.99 -0.31
CA THR A 118 13.64 -10.66 -0.51
C THR A 118 14.54 -9.90 -1.46
N ASP A 119 13.99 -9.19 -2.45
CA ASP A 119 14.75 -8.32 -3.35
C ASP A 119 15.42 -7.14 -2.62
N LEU A 120 14.89 -6.74 -1.46
CA LEU A 120 15.51 -5.73 -0.59
C LEU A 120 16.56 -6.32 0.38
N ILE A 121 16.53 -7.65 0.62
CA ILE A 121 17.38 -8.31 1.62
C ILE A 121 18.65 -8.86 1.01
N PHE A 122 18.54 -9.65 -0.07
CA PHE A 122 19.68 -10.35 -0.63
C PHE A 122 19.60 -10.51 -2.16
N ASP A 123 20.75 -10.65 -2.78
CA ASP A 123 20.87 -10.93 -4.22
C ASP A 123 21.69 -12.20 -4.47
N ILE A 124 21.34 -12.95 -5.53
CA ILE A 124 21.99 -14.19 -5.92
C ILE A 124 22.57 -14.00 -7.33
N HIS A 125 23.85 -14.27 -7.50
CA HIS A 125 24.58 -14.18 -8.76
C HIS A 125 25.09 -15.56 -9.19
N GLY A 126 24.50 -16.14 -10.25
CA GLY A 126 24.87 -17.46 -10.78
C GLY A 126 24.13 -17.77 -12.09
N GLN A 127 24.37 -18.97 -12.65
CA GLN A 127 23.92 -19.37 -14.00
C GLN A 127 22.40 -19.33 -14.23
N HIS A 128 21.58 -19.38 -13.17
CA HIS A 128 20.12 -19.49 -13.24
C HIS A 128 19.38 -18.43 -12.45
N SER A 129 20.07 -17.37 -12.03
CA SER A 129 19.45 -16.30 -11.24
C SER A 129 18.95 -15.17 -12.12
N SER A 130 17.73 -14.70 -11.84
CA SER A 130 17.20 -13.44 -12.38
C SER A 130 17.93 -12.28 -11.72
N LEU A 131 19.03 -11.85 -12.30
CA LEU A 131 19.86 -10.78 -11.78
C LEU A 131 19.09 -9.45 -11.81
N ILE A 132 18.91 -8.80 -10.67
CA ILE A 132 18.33 -7.45 -10.58
C ILE A 132 19.10 -6.49 -11.51
N VAL A 133 20.43 -6.67 -11.63
CA VAL A 133 21.30 -5.87 -12.51
C VAL A 133 21.11 -6.19 -13.99
N LEU A 134 20.58 -7.35 -14.38
CA LEU A 134 20.24 -7.62 -15.77
C LEU A 134 18.89 -7.01 -16.19
N ASN A 135 18.10 -6.55 -15.23
CA ASN A 135 16.84 -5.89 -15.52
C ASN A 135 17.07 -4.41 -15.86
N LYS A 136 16.94 -4.09 -17.15
CA LYS A 136 17.09 -2.74 -17.69
C LYS A 136 16.23 -1.69 -16.94
N ALA A 137 15.08 -2.07 -16.39
CA ALA A 137 14.23 -1.17 -15.63
C ALA A 137 14.90 -0.59 -14.38
N ASN A 138 15.93 -1.27 -13.84
CA ASN A 138 16.63 -0.84 -12.64
C ASN A 138 17.82 0.11 -12.92
N TYR A 139 18.31 0.19 -14.15
CA TYR A 139 19.53 0.95 -14.50
C TYR A 139 19.40 2.44 -14.17
N ILE A 140 18.24 3.03 -14.43
CA ILE A 140 17.95 4.43 -14.07
C ILE A 140 18.09 4.65 -12.57
N ASN A 141 17.48 3.78 -11.76
CA ASN A 141 17.52 3.91 -10.30
C ASN A 141 18.94 3.68 -9.76
N MET A 142 19.71 2.76 -10.35
CA MET A 142 21.11 2.55 -9.98
C MET A 142 21.96 3.82 -10.17
N ILE A 143 21.75 4.56 -11.27
CA ILE A 143 22.46 5.83 -11.53
C ILE A 143 21.92 6.93 -10.61
N ASP A 144 20.61 7.00 -10.43
CA ASP A 144 19.98 8.06 -9.63
C ASP A 144 20.40 8.01 -8.14
N ASN A 145 20.64 6.81 -7.60
CA ASN A 145 21.06 6.62 -6.21
C ASN A 145 22.47 7.16 -5.87
N PHE A 146 23.27 7.54 -6.89
CA PHE A 146 24.61 8.10 -6.66
C PHE A 146 24.60 9.58 -6.30
N ASN A 147 23.48 10.27 -6.45
CA ASN A 147 23.44 11.71 -6.17
C ASN A 147 22.01 12.13 -5.77
N ASP A 148 21.84 12.65 -4.57
CA ASP A 148 20.54 13.11 -4.06
C ASP A 148 19.86 14.15 -4.97
N LYS A 149 20.64 14.93 -5.73
CA LYS A 149 20.08 15.89 -6.70
C LYS A 149 19.30 15.23 -7.81
N THR A 150 19.68 13.99 -8.24
CA THR A 150 18.92 13.24 -9.24
C THR A 150 17.56 12.83 -8.72
N ILE A 151 17.50 12.43 -7.45
CA ILE A 151 16.26 12.06 -6.75
C ILE A 151 15.35 13.29 -6.62
N ASP A 152 15.91 14.45 -6.24
CA ASP A 152 15.16 15.69 -6.11
C ASP A 152 14.56 16.15 -7.45
N LEU A 153 15.36 16.12 -8.54
CA LEU A 153 14.89 16.49 -9.88
C LEU A 153 13.79 15.54 -10.38
N LYS A 154 13.96 14.25 -10.12
CA LYS A 154 12.96 13.23 -10.44
C LYS A 154 11.64 13.44 -9.68
N ASN A 155 11.70 13.77 -8.39
CA ASN A 155 10.53 14.07 -7.58
C ASN A 155 9.78 15.33 -8.08
N LYS A 156 10.53 16.37 -8.54
CA LYS A 156 9.93 17.55 -9.18
C LYS A 156 9.19 17.21 -10.47
N ILE A 157 9.80 16.41 -11.36
CA ILE A 157 9.12 15.93 -12.58
C ILE A 157 7.84 15.16 -12.22
N LYS A 158 7.91 14.26 -11.24
CA LYS A 158 6.75 13.47 -10.80
C LYS A 158 5.61 14.34 -10.26
N ALA A 159 5.93 15.39 -9.50
CA ALA A 159 4.95 16.35 -9.00
C ALA A 159 4.30 17.14 -10.16
N ASN A 160 5.11 17.67 -11.08
CA ASN A 160 4.65 18.42 -12.25
C ASN A 160 3.75 17.57 -13.18
N LEU A 161 4.12 16.29 -13.42
CA LEU A 161 3.31 15.37 -14.23
C LEU A 161 1.97 15.05 -13.56
N LYS A 162 1.93 14.99 -12.22
CA LYS A 162 0.67 14.82 -11.49
C LYS A 162 -0.24 16.04 -11.66
N GLU A 163 0.32 17.26 -11.56
CA GLU A 163 -0.41 18.50 -11.78
C GLU A 163 -0.88 18.62 -13.24
N GLU A 164 -0.01 18.31 -14.20
CA GLU A 164 -0.34 18.29 -15.62
C GLU A 164 -1.52 17.36 -15.93
N LYS A 165 -1.54 16.16 -15.31
CA LYS A 165 -2.65 15.20 -15.46
C LYS A 165 -3.96 15.79 -14.95
N LEU A 166 -3.97 16.40 -13.76
CA LEU A 166 -5.16 17.03 -13.19
C LEU A 166 -5.68 18.20 -14.06
N LEU A 167 -4.76 19.00 -14.60
CA LEU A 167 -5.14 20.09 -15.50
C LEU A 167 -5.71 19.59 -16.84
N LYS A 168 -5.17 18.49 -17.37
CA LYS A 168 -5.70 17.85 -18.59
C LYS A 168 -7.08 17.23 -18.35
N GLU A 169 -7.29 16.56 -17.23
CA GLU A 169 -8.62 16.05 -16.84
C GLU A 169 -9.63 17.21 -16.74
N ARG A 170 -9.26 18.30 -16.07
CA ARG A 170 -10.10 19.51 -15.97
C ARG A 170 -10.36 20.15 -17.34
N LEU A 171 -9.39 20.13 -18.25
CA LEU A 171 -9.56 20.64 -19.61
C LEU A 171 -10.53 19.78 -20.42
N GLU A 172 -10.51 18.46 -20.28
CA GLU A 172 -11.45 17.55 -20.93
C GLU A 172 -12.89 17.77 -20.42
N ASP A 173 -13.07 17.97 -19.12
CA ASP A 173 -14.38 18.27 -18.51
C ASP A 173 -15.00 19.59 -19.02
N LEU A 174 -14.15 20.50 -19.53
CA LEU A 174 -14.58 21.79 -20.09
C LEU A 174 -14.77 21.75 -21.62
N LYS A 175 -14.44 20.66 -22.31
CA LYS A 175 -14.65 20.46 -23.76
C LYS A 175 -16.06 20.00 -24.11
N ILE A 176 -17.07 20.55 -23.43
CA ILE A 176 -18.47 20.32 -23.70
C ILE A 176 -18.92 21.27 -24.85
N SER A 177 -19.93 20.91 -25.60
CA SER A 177 -20.43 21.80 -26.68
C SER A 177 -20.97 23.13 -26.11
N PRO A 178 -20.84 24.25 -26.82
CA PRO A 178 -21.37 25.54 -26.34
C PRO A 178 -22.84 25.49 -25.94
N GLU A 179 -23.64 24.68 -26.63
CA GLU A 179 -25.08 24.51 -26.36
C GLU A 179 -25.32 23.75 -25.04
N GLU A 180 -24.50 22.75 -24.75
CA GLU A 180 -24.58 22.01 -23.48
C GLU A 180 -24.10 22.86 -22.32
N LEU A 181 -23.05 23.67 -22.52
CA LEU A 181 -22.55 24.61 -21.49
C LEU A 181 -23.59 25.67 -21.12
N GLU A 182 -24.31 26.24 -22.10
CA GLU A 182 -25.39 27.19 -21.81
C GLU A 182 -26.56 26.51 -21.07
N ARG A 183 -26.94 25.29 -21.44
CA ARG A 183 -27.95 24.51 -20.68
C ARG A 183 -27.51 24.22 -19.25
N GLU A 184 -26.26 23.81 -19.06
CA GLU A 184 -25.71 23.56 -17.73
C GLU A 184 -25.67 24.84 -16.88
N LYS A 185 -25.29 25.95 -17.48
CA LYS A 185 -25.27 27.26 -16.86
C LYS A 185 -26.65 27.73 -16.40
N ASP A 186 -27.67 27.56 -17.25
CA ASP A 186 -29.06 27.90 -16.92
C ASP A 186 -29.59 27.02 -15.78
N LEU A 187 -29.28 25.72 -15.83
CA LEU A 187 -29.65 24.78 -14.76
C LEU A 187 -29.00 25.15 -13.43
N LEU A 188 -27.68 25.38 -13.43
CA LEU A 188 -26.96 25.78 -12.23
C LEU A 188 -27.46 27.09 -11.64
N LYS A 189 -27.77 28.07 -12.51
CA LYS A 189 -28.35 29.33 -12.09
C LYS A 189 -29.69 29.12 -11.38
N TYR A 190 -30.58 28.32 -11.97
CA TYR A 190 -31.85 27.96 -11.34
C TYR A 190 -31.68 27.28 -9.99
N GLN A 191 -30.78 26.30 -9.90
CA GLN A 191 -30.49 25.57 -8.66
C GLN A 191 -29.96 26.48 -7.56
N ILE A 192 -29.02 27.37 -7.90
CA ILE A 192 -28.45 28.36 -6.97
C ILE A 192 -29.57 29.29 -6.45
N GLU A 193 -30.38 29.86 -7.37
CA GLU A 193 -31.47 30.75 -7.00
C GLU A 193 -32.54 30.05 -6.14
N GLU A 194 -32.88 28.79 -6.42
CA GLU A 194 -33.83 28.01 -5.62
C GLU A 194 -33.31 27.76 -4.20
N ILE A 195 -32.04 27.42 -4.05
CA ILE A 195 -31.44 27.16 -2.73
C ILE A 195 -31.26 28.48 -1.96
N GLU A 196 -30.78 29.55 -2.58
CA GLU A 196 -30.58 30.86 -1.95
C GLU A 196 -31.91 31.54 -1.54
N ALA A 197 -33.01 31.19 -2.19
CA ALA A 197 -34.35 31.67 -1.80
C ALA A 197 -34.82 31.09 -0.45
N PHE A 198 -34.14 30.10 0.09
CA PHE A 198 -34.43 29.53 1.40
C PHE A 198 -33.49 30.14 2.46
N ASP A 199 -34.07 30.73 3.49
CA ASP A 199 -33.36 31.38 4.58
C ASP A 199 -32.87 30.35 5.62
N PHE A 200 -31.71 29.76 5.38
CA PHE A 200 -31.09 28.76 6.27
C PHE A 200 -30.71 29.31 7.66
N ASP A 201 -30.54 30.62 7.81
CA ASP A 201 -30.18 31.22 9.09
C ASP A 201 -31.38 31.28 10.04
N LYS A 202 -32.60 31.40 9.46
CA LYS A 202 -33.86 31.35 10.23
C LYS A 202 -34.38 29.95 10.43
N TYR A 203 -33.84 28.95 9.74
CA TYR A 203 -34.29 27.56 9.83
C TYR A 203 -33.49 26.78 10.86
N ASP A 204 -34.15 26.52 12.00
CA ASP A 204 -33.66 25.61 13.05
C ASP A 204 -34.70 24.52 13.26
N GLU A 205 -34.47 23.34 12.69
CA GLU A 205 -35.43 22.23 12.66
C GLU A 205 -35.88 21.83 14.05
N ASP A 206 -34.98 21.79 15.03
CA ASP A 206 -35.29 21.39 16.40
C ASP A 206 -36.16 22.43 17.10
N LYS A 207 -35.85 23.71 16.94
CA LYS A 207 -36.66 24.78 17.52
C LYS A 207 -38.03 24.86 16.87
N LEU A 208 -38.09 24.81 15.54
CA LEU A 208 -39.35 24.83 14.80
C LEU A 208 -40.23 23.62 15.13
N ASN A 209 -39.67 22.42 15.29
CA ASN A 209 -40.41 21.25 15.69
C ASN A 209 -41.01 21.38 17.13
N LYS A 210 -40.27 21.96 18.06
CA LYS A 210 -40.77 22.22 19.41
C LYS A 210 -41.90 23.27 19.40
N GLU A 211 -41.74 24.34 18.63
CA GLU A 211 -42.73 25.38 18.45
C GLU A 211 -43.99 24.83 17.78
N TYR A 212 -43.85 24.07 16.70
CA TYR A 212 -44.95 23.41 16.00
C TYR A 212 -45.76 22.49 16.89
N LYS A 213 -45.09 21.62 17.66
CA LYS A 213 -45.77 20.74 18.63
C LYS A 213 -46.57 21.52 19.67
N LYS A 214 -46.02 22.63 20.19
CA LYS A 214 -46.73 23.47 21.16
C LYS A 214 -47.98 24.07 20.54
N LEU A 215 -47.89 24.66 19.35
CA LEU A 215 -49.00 25.28 18.65
C LEU A 215 -50.05 24.26 18.18
N SER A 216 -49.63 23.09 17.70
CA SER A 216 -50.53 21.99 17.32
C SER A 216 -51.31 21.45 18.49
N ASN A 217 -50.65 21.27 19.66
CA ASN A 217 -51.35 20.86 20.88
C ASN A 217 -52.38 21.90 21.33
N GLN A 218 -52.08 23.20 21.19
CA GLN A 218 -53.04 24.27 21.49
C GLN A 218 -54.23 24.19 20.54
N LYS A 219 -54.02 23.94 19.24
CA LYS A 219 -55.09 23.75 18.26
C LYS A 219 -56.00 22.58 18.61
N GLU A 220 -55.42 21.42 18.95
CA GLU A 220 -56.22 20.25 19.39
C GLU A 220 -57.02 20.53 20.64
N LEU A 221 -56.46 21.28 21.61
CA LEU A 221 -57.18 21.70 22.82
C LEU A 221 -58.37 22.62 22.47
N ILE A 222 -58.20 23.60 21.59
CA ILE A 222 -59.28 24.49 21.16
C ILE A 222 -60.38 23.69 20.44
N GLU A 223 -59.99 22.84 19.44
CA GLU A 223 -60.96 22.02 18.72
C GLU A 223 -61.75 21.09 19.63
N GLY A 224 -61.04 20.41 20.54
CA GLY A 224 -61.64 19.51 21.54
C GLY A 224 -62.58 20.25 22.50
N THR A 225 -62.18 21.42 23.00
CA THR A 225 -62.99 22.26 23.90
C THR A 225 -64.25 22.77 23.17
N ASN A 226 -64.11 23.25 21.92
CA ASN A 226 -65.23 23.71 21.11
C ASN A 226 -66.21 22.57 20.78
N SER A 227 -65.69 21.37 20.52
CA SER A 227 -66.54 20.19 20.29
C SER A 227 -67.35 19.82 21.54
N LEU A 228 -66.73 19.85 22.69
CA LEU A 228 -67.43 19.62 23.98
C LEU A 228 -68.49 20.69 24.28
N LEU A 229 -68.14 21.96 24.03
CA LEU A 229 -69.08 23.07 24.17
C LEU A 229 -70.26 22.95 23.22
N SER A 230 -70.05 22.53 22.00
CA SER A 230 -71.09 22.25 21.02
C SER A 230 -72.02 21.14 21.50
N MET A 231 -71.49 20.03 22.03
CA MET A 231 -72.33 18.95 22.63
C MET A 231 -73.18 19.41 23.82
N LEU A 232 -72.67 20.34 24.60
CA LEU A 232 -73.40 20.87 25.80
C LEU A 232 -74.47 21.88 25.44
N ASN A 233 -74.20 22.74 24.42
CA ASN A 233 -75.00 23.95 24.17
C ASN A 233 -75.75 23.97 22.82
N ASP A 234 -75.43 23.09 21.83
CA ASP A 234 -75.92 23.21 20.43
C ASP A 234 -77.25 22.44 20.26
N ASN A 235 -78.25 23.16 19.76
CA ASN A 235 -79.62 22.68 19.52
C ASN A 235 -79.90 22.34 18.03
N ASN A 236 -78.90 22.36 17.14
CA ASN A 236 -79.14 22.35 15.69
C ASN A 236 -79.65 21.02 15.13
N ARG A 237 -79.57 19.89 15.82
CA ARG A 237 -80.00 18.55 15.32
C ARG A 237 -80.62 17.62 16.36
N SER A 238 -80.44 17.91 17.67
CA SER A 238 -80.98 17.15 18.81
C SER A 238 -81.01 18.07 20.03
N LEU A 239 -81.77 17.71 21.08
CA LEU A 239 -81.69 18.38 22.36
C LEU A 239 -80.22 18.46 22.82
N SER A 240 -79.80 19.68 23.25
CA SER A 240 -78.50 19.83 23.89
C SER A 240 -78.44 19.06 25.17
N PHE A 241 -77.24 18.75 25.71
CA PHE A 241 -77.13 18.06 26.94
C PHE A 241 -77.73 18.88 28.11
N LYS A 242 -77.63 20.20 28.03
CA LYS A 242 -78.31 21.12 28.98
C LYS A 242 -79.85 21.05 28.87
N ASP A 243 -80.37 21.04 27.63
CA ASP A 243 -81.82 20.92 27.43
C ASP A 243 -82.36 19.55 27.91
N PHE A 244 -81.58 18.49 27.62
CA PHE A 244 -81.94 17.16 28.15
C PHE A 244 -81.99 17.12 29.66
N ALA A 245 -80.97 17.66 30.34
CA ALA A 245 -80.95 17.76 31.79
C ALA A 245 -82.10 18.63 32.36
N PHE A 246 -82.41 19.75 31.64
CA PHE A 246 -83.57 20.58 31.97
C PHE A 246 -84.91 19.82 31.87
N ASN A 247 -85.10 19.08 30.76
CA ASN A 247 -86.31 18.32 30.51
C ASN A 247 -86.50 17.18 31.56
N VAL A 248 -85.39 16.49 31.90
CA VAL A 248 -85.44 15.48 32.97
C VAL A 248 -85.80 16.09 34.29
N TYR A 249 -85.26 17.25 34.68
CA TYR A 249 -85.60 17.97 35.85
C TYR A 249 -87.06 18.41 35.81
N SER A 250 -87.56 19.00 34.77
CA SER A 250 -88.95 19.46 34.62
C SER A 250 -89.92 18.29 34.79
N ALA A 251 -89.66 17.16 34.10
CA ALA A 251 -90.53 15.98 34.19
C ALA A 251 -90.54 15.36 35.63
N THR A 252 -89.37 15.30 36.27
CA THR A 252 -89.30 14.78 37.62
C THR A 252 -89.95 15.72 38.66
N ASN A 253 -89.88 17.04 38.47
CA ASN A 253 -90.51 18.04 39.28
C ASN A 253 -92.04 18.00 39.18
N ASP A 254 -92.53 17.79 37.91
CA ASP A 254 -94.00 17.63 37.71
C ASP A 254 -94.54 16.37 38.41
N LEU A 255 -93.80 15.27 38.35
CA LEU A 255 -94.15 14.04 39.03
C LEU A 255 -94.06 14.20 40.55
N ALA A 256 -93.07 14.93 41.09
CA ALA A 256 -92.89 15.23 42.50
C ALA A 256 -94.02 16.15 43.07
N SER A 257 -94.70 16.89 42.19
CA SER A 257 -95.90 17.65 42.56
C SER A 257 -97.13 16.76 42.82
N MET A 258 -97.09 15.50 42.27
CA MET A 258 -98.19 14.53 42.40
C MET A 258 -97.93 13.48 43.48
N ASP A 259 -96.66 13.22 43.82
CA ASP A 259 -96.22 12.25 44.79
C ASP A 259 -95.00 12.75 45.56
N ASP A 260 -95.15 12.94 46.87
CA ASP A 260 -94.14 13.46 47.79
C ASP A 260 -92.89 12.55 47.87
N ASP A 261 -93.02 11.23 47.62
CA ASP A 261 -91.91 10.25 47.59
C ASP A 261 -90.93 10.51 46.50
N LEU A 262 -91.27 11.30 45.47
CA LEU A 262 -90.41 11.67 44.33
C LEU A 262 -89.64 13.00 44.54
N LYS A 263 -89.79 13.69 45.63
CA LYS A 263 -89.12 14.98 45.93
C LYS A 263 -87.62 14.87 45.95
N ASP A 264 -87.05 13.75 46.48
CA ASP A 264 -85.61 13.50 46.46
C ASP A 264 -85.06 13.29 45.08
N LEU A 265 -85.77 12.57 44.20
CA LEU A 265 -85.40 12.37 42.81
C LEU A 265 -85.43 13.69 42.05
N SER A 266 -86.42 14.57 42.27
CA SER A 266 -86.47 15.90 41.65
C SER A 266 -85.28 16.77 42.10
N SER A 267 -84.90 16.68 43.38
CA SER A 267 -83.75 17.39 43.92
C SER A 267 -82.42 16.89 43.28
N TRP A 268 -82.32 15.58 43.04
CA TRP A 268 -81.14 15.02 42.37
C TRP A 268 -81.10 15.48 40.90
N ALA A 269 -82.18 15.48 40.17
CA ALA A 269 -82.28 15.99 38.82
C ALA A 269 -81.88 17.47 38.70
N LEU A 270 -82.31 18.29 39.70
CA LEU A 270 -81.92 19.69 39.83
C LEU A 270 -80.39 19.82 40.01
N ASN A 271 -79.80 19.05 40.92
CA ASN A 271 -78.34 19.09 41.14
C ASN A 271 -77.57 18.72 39.87
N ILE A 272 -77.98 17.65 39.18
CA ILE A 272 -77.35 17.27 37.88
C ILE A 272 -77.42 18.41 36.86
N ARG A 273 -78.55 19.07 36.75
CA ARG A 273 -78.74 20.24 35.87
C ARG A 273 -77.74 21.36 36.22
N GLU A 274 -77.67 21.74 37.52
CA GLU A 274 -76.77 22.80 37.96
C GLU A 274 -75.29 22.42 37.75
N GLU A 275 -74.86 21.16 38.02
CA GLU A 275 -73.52 20.68 37.80
C GLU A 275 -73.17 20.74 36.30
N ILE A 276 -74.06 20.41 35.38
CA ILE A 276 -73.90 20.53 33.94
C ILE A 276 -73.71 21.98 33.50
N ASN A 277 -74.52 22.90 34.10
CA ASN A 277 -74.37 24.31 33.81
C ASN A 277 -73.05 24.87 34.32
N ASP A 278 -72.63 24.51 35.51
CA ASP A 278 -71.33 24.93 36.03
C ASP A 278 -70.16 24.34 35.29
N PHE A 279 -70.25 23.07 34.89
CA PHE A 279 -69.23 22.45 34.01
C PHE A 279 -69.10 23.19 32.65
N SER A 280 -70.24 23.49 32.00
CA SER A 280 -70.27 24.22 30.76
C SER A 280 -69.64 25.61 30.91
N LYS A 281 -69.93 26.32 31.97
CA LYS A 281 -69.40 27.65 32.24
C LYS A 281 -67.87 27.59 32.43
N ASN A 282 -67.40 26.65 33.25
CA ASN A 282 -65.96 26.46 33.49
C ASN A 282 -65.24 26.12 32.17
N LEU A 283 -65.85 25.33 31.30
CA LEU A 283 -65.29 24.98 30.01
C LEU A 283 -65.29 26.18 29.05
N GLU A 284 -66.32 27.04 29.06
CA GLU A 284 -66.32 28.32 28.33
C GLU A 284 -65.23 29.25 28.85
N ASP A 285 -65.09 29.42 30.17
CA ASP A 285 -64.03 30.26 30.75
C ASP A 285 -62.67 29.73 30.40
N TYR A 286 -62.42 28.41 30.36
CA TYR A 286 -61.20 27.80 29.90
C TYR A 286 -60.97 28.05 28.44
N SER A 287 -62.00 27.93 27.57
CA SER A 287 -61.93 28.18 26.13
C SER A 287 -61.43 29.60 25.82
N TYR A 288 -61.86 30.62 26.59
CA TYR A 288 -61.41 32.01 26.42
C TYR A 288 -59.92 32.22 26.80
N THR A 289 -59.31 31.30 27.53
CA THR A 289 -57.87 31.37 27.85
C THR A 289 -57.00 30.79 26.77
N LEU A 290 -57.56 30.04 25.80
CA LEU A 290 -56.85 29.43 24.68
C LEU A 290 -56.76 30.43 23.53
N ASP A 291 -55.51 30.71 23.14
CA ASP A 291 -55.18 31.52 21.97
C ASP A 291 -54.28 30.75 21.01
N ILE A 292 -54.49 30.89 19.73
CA ILE A 292 -53.71 30.17 18.71
C ILE A 292 -53.27 31.16 17.60
N ASP A 293 -51.99 31.04 17.25
CA ASP A 293 -51.45 31.72 16.10
C ASP A 293 -51.45 30.78 14.89
N GLU A 294 -52.60 30.74 14.16
CA GLU A 294 -52.71 29.90 12.96
C GLU A 294 -51.78 30.34 11.83
N GLU A 295 -51.50 31.66 11.70
CA GLU A 295 -50.55 32.15 10.70
C GLU A 295 -49.13 31.59 10.95
N ARG A 296 -48.77 31.50 12.24
CA ARG A 296 -47.47 30.96 12.59
C ARG A 296 -47.36 29.47 12.31
N ILE A 297 -48.41 28.68 12.53
CA ILE A 297 -48.45 27.26 12.16
C ILE A 297 -48.25 27.12 10.65
N GLN A 298 -48.93 27.86 9.82
CA GLN A 298 -48.83 27.81 8.37
C GLN A 298 -47.41 28.18 7.90
N ILE A 299 -46.79 29.19 8.52
CA ILE A 299 -45.40 29.57 8.19
C ILE A 299 -44.42 28.41 8.49
N ILE A 300 -44.60 27.74 9.65
CA ILE A 300 -43.74 26.62 10.00
C ILE A 300 -43.93 25.43 9.03
N GLU A 301 -45.16 25.13 8.68
CA GLU A 301 -45.51 24.06 7.72
C GLU A 301 -44.95 24.36 6.32
N ASP A 302 -45.02 25.59 5.85
CA ASP A 302 -44.41 26.01 4.60
C ASP A 302 -42.87 25.86 4.65
N LEU A 303 -42.26 26.29 5.74
CA LEU A 303 -40.81 26.13 5.93
C LEU A 303 -40.39 24.66 5.90
N PHE A 304 -41.10 23.77 6.61
CA PHE A 304 -40.84 22.34 6.56
C PHE A 304 -41.00 21.74 5.17
N SER A 305 -42.10 22.09 4.50
CA SER A 305 -42.36 21.61 3.15
C SER A 305 -41.27 22.04 2.16
N ARG A 306 -40.88 23.31 2.18
CA ARG A 306 -39.83 23.85 1.31
C ARG A 306 -38.47 23.21 1.62
N PHE A 307 -38.15 23.02 2.89
CA PHE A 307 -36.90 22.35 3.27
C PHE A 307 -36.87 20.88 2.84
N GLN A 308 -37.97 20.16 2.94
CA GLN A 308 -38.09 18.78 2.45
C GLN A 308 -37.88 18.68 0.93
N VAL A 309 -38.38 19.65 0.16
CA VAL A 309 -38.14 19.73 -1.29
C VAL A 309 -36.65 19.91 -1.57
N LEU A 310 -35.97 20.80 -0.84
CA LEU A 310 -34.55 21.00 -0.97
C LEU A 310 -33.75 19.75 -0.59
N LYS A 311 -34.15 19.04 0.48
CA LYS A 311 -33.54 17.77 0.88
C LYS A 311 -33.65 16.70 -0.19
N MET A 312 -34.81 16.57 -0.83
CA MET A 312 -35.01 15.58 -1.90
C MET A 312 -34.21 15.88 -3.16
N LYS A 313 -33.93 17.16 -3.45
CA LYS A 313 -33.23 17.57 -4.68
C LYS A 313 -31.71 17.68 -4.52
N TYR A 314 -31.23 18.17 -3.37
CA TYR A 314 -29.85 18.68 -3.27
C TYR A 314 -29.01 18.09 -2.14
N GLY A 315 -29.61 17.39 -1.16
CA GLY A 315 -28.85 16.76 -0.09
C GLY A 315 -29.72 16.28 1.07
N ARG A 316 -29.21 15.48 1.95
CA ARG A 316 -29.95 14.83 3.07
C ARG A 316 -30.20 15.78 4.23
N ASP A 317 -29.35 16.79 4.37
CA ASP A 317 -29.36 17.76 5.46
C ASP A 317 -28.89 19.13 5.00
N LYS A 318 -28.89 20.10 5.90
CA LYS A 318 -28.48 21.49 5.64
C LYS A 318 -27.01 21.56 5.14
N GLU A 319 -26.12 20.74 5.71
CA GLU A 319 -24.68 20.78 5.38
C GLU A 319 -24.44 20.30 3.94
N GLU A 320 -25.08 19.19 3.56
CA GLU A 320 -24.99 18.67 2.19
C GLU A 320 -25.59 19.65 1.16
N ILE A 321 -26.73 20.29 1.48
CA ILE A 321 -27.36 21.29 0.60
C ILE A 321 -26.46 22.51 0.42
N LEU A 322 -25.86 23.03 1.49
CA LEU A 322 -24.95 24.16 1.41
C LEU A 322 -23.67 23.82 0.65
N LYS A 323 -23.14 22.60 0.84
CA LYS A 323 -22.02 22.12 0.04
C LYS A 323 -22.37 22.04 -1.45
N PHE A 324 -23.54 21.48 -1.78
CA PHE A 324 -24.02 21.45 -3.17
C PHE A 324 -24.15 22.86 -3.76
N LEU A 325 -24.63 23.83 -2.97
CA LEU A 325 -24.70 25.22 -3.37
C LEU A 325 -23.32 25.80 -3.70
N ASP A 326 -22.32 25.56 -2.84
CA ASP A 326 -20.96 26.06 -3.06
C ASP A 326 -20.31 25.42 -4.30
N ASP A 327 -20.44 24.12 -4.45
CA ASP A 327 -19.96 23.37 -5.64
C ASP A 327 -20.65 23.90 -6.93
N SER A 328 -21.96 24.16 -6.86
CA SER A 328 -22.74 24.72 -7.99
C SER A 328 -22.30 26.13 -8.35
N LYS A 329 -22.01 26.98 -7.37
CA LYS A 329 -21.49 28.35 -7.58
C LYS A 329 -20.12 28.32 -8.23
N GLU A 330 -19.21 27.47 -7.76
CA GLU A 330 -17.89 27.32 -8.35
C GLU A 330 -17.98 26.86 -9.81
N ARG A 331 -18.85 25.87 -10.08
CA ARG A 331 -19.08 25.38 -11.43
C ARG A 331 -19.69 26.44 -12.35
N TYR A 332 -20.69 27.18 -11.87
CA TYR A 332 -21.30 28.29 -12.60
C TYR A 332 -20.30 29.39 -12.96
N GLN A 333 -19.45 29.78 -12.01
CA GLN A 333 -18.39 30.77 -12.26
C GLN A 333 -17.38 30.25 -13.29
N THR A 334 -17.01 28.98 -13.23
CA THR A 334 -16.10 28.33 -14.17
C THR A 334 -16.66 28.40 -15.60
N ILE A 335 -17.92 28.01 -15.78
CA ILE A 335 -18.59 28.02 -17.10
C ILE A 335 -18.76 29.46 -17.59
N SER A 336 -19.16 30.39 -16.72
CA SER A 336 -19.36 31.79 -17.08
C SER A 336 -18.07 32.49 -17.53
N ASN A 337 -16.90 32.01 -17.10
CA ASN A 337 -15.59 32.53 -17.45
C ASN A 337 -14.75 31.54 -18.27
N ILE A 338 -15.39 30.66 -19.03
CA ILE A 338 -14.73 29.52 -19.66
C ILE A 338 -13.50 29.88 -20.50
N ASP A 339 -13.58 30.95 -21.30
CA ASP A 339 -12.48 31.40 -22.14
C ASP A 339 -11.25 31.82 -21.33
N LYS A 340 -11.48 32.46 -20.19
CA LYS A 340 -10.40 32.85 -19.27
C LYS A 340 -9.82 31.60 -18.60
N VAL A 341 -10.66 30.68 -18.13
CA VAL A 341 -10.24 29.45 -17.47
C VAL A 341 -9.44 28.56 -18.44
N LEU A 342 -9.91 28.41 -19.68
CA LEU A 342 -9.18 27.66 -20.73
C LEU A 342 -7.81 28.27 -21.02
N LYS A 343 -7.74 29.62 -21.13
CA LYS A 343 -6.48 30.33 -21.35
C LYS A 343 -5.51 30.15 -20.19
N ASP A 344 -5.99 30.21 -18.95
CA ASP A 344 -5.18 30.03 -17.75
C ASP A 344 -4.67 28.58 -17.62
N ILE A 345 -5.54 27.57 -17.89
CA ILE A 345 -5.14 26.15 -17.90
C ILE A 345 -4.09 25.90 -18.97
N ASN A 346 -4.30 26.36 -20.21
CA ASN A 346 -3.35 26.17 -21.30
C ASN A 346 -2.01 26.86 -21.01
N SER A 347 -2.03 28.06 -20.40
CA SER A 347 -0.81 28.77 -19.99
C SER A 347 -0.03 27.99 -18.93
N LYS A 348 -0.72 27.41 -17.94
CA LYS A 348 -0.10 26.56 -16.91
C LYS A 348 0.46 25.27 -17.51
N LEU A 349 -0.28 24.58 -18.38
CA LEU A 349 0.19 23.38 -19.09
C LEU A 349 1.46 23.66 -19.88
N TYR A 350 1.50 24.76 -20.65
CA TYR A 350 2.68 25.17 -21.37
C TYR A 350 3.87 25.48 -20.44
N GLY A 351 3.60 26.15 -19.31
CA GLY A 351 4.61 26.39 -18.28
C GLY A 351 5.20 25.10 -17.71
N LEU A 352 4.34 24.16 -17.32
CA LEU A 352 4.74 22.84 -16.78
C LEU A 352 5.54 22.03 -17.80
N GLU A 353 5.13 22.01 -19.07
CA GLU A 353 5.85 21.32 -20.13
C GLU A 353 7.26 21.88 -20.31
N LYS A 354 7.40 23.22 -20.36
CA LYS A 354 8.70 23.89 -20.47
C LYS A 354 9.60 23.64 -19.27
N ASP A 355 9.03 23.66 -18.06
CA ASP A 355 9.77 23.39 -16.83
C ASP A 355 10.18 21.91 -16.74
N ASN A 356 9.28 21.00 -17.09
CA ASN A 356 9.60 19.57 -17.19
C ASN A 356 10.73 19.30 -18.18
N GLN A 357 10.73 19.97 -19.34
CA GLN A 357 11.82 19.83 -20.31
C GLN A 357 13.15 20.30 -19.73
N LYS A 358 13.18 21.46 -19.07
CA LYS A 358 14.41 21.97 -18.42
C LYS A 358 14.92 21.02 -17.33
N ILE A 359 14.03 20.55 -16.45
CA ILE A 359 14.40 19.64 -15.37
C ILE A 359 14.91 18.33 -15.94
N ALA A 360 14.25 17.78 -16.98
CA ALA A 360 14.64 16.55 -17.63
C ALA A 360 16.01 16.66 -18.33
N ASP A 361 16.30 17.79 -18.96
CA ASP A 361 17.63 18.05 -19.58
C ASP A 361 18.73 18.18 -18.49
N GLN A 362 18.45 18.83 -17.37
CA GLN A 362 19.37 18.88 -16.22
C GLN A 362 19.63 17.51 -15.63
N LEU A 363 18.56 16.71 -15.44
CA LEU A 363 18.65 15.33 -14.95
C LEU A 363 19.48 14.46 -15.88
N SER A 364 19.23 14.53 -17.19
CA SER A 364 19.99 13.79 -18.19
C SER A 364 21.49 14.16 -18.20
N LYS A 365 21.81 15.45 -18.05
CA LYS A 365 23.20 15.90 -17.95
C LYS A 365 23.89 15.33 -16.72
N LEU A 366 23.24 15.43 -15.55
CA LEU A 366 23.78 14.91 -14.30
C LEU A 366 23.98 13.38 -14.34
N ARG A 367 23.03 12.65 -14.92
CA ARG A 367 23.13 11.19 -15.12
C ARG A 367 24.32 10.82 -16.00
N LYS A 368 24.58 11.56 -17.07
CA LYS A 368 25.73 11.31 -17.94
C LYS A 368 27.06 11.53 -17.21
N GLU A 369 27.17 12.60 -16.40
CA GLU A 369 28.36 12.84 -15.58
C GLU A 369 28.60 11.69 -14.57
N ILE A 370 27.52 11.21 -13.92
CA ILE A 370 27.58 10.05 -13.02
C ILE A 370 28.00 8.79 -13.81
N ALA A 371 27.38 8.56 -14.97
CA ALA A 371 27.65 7.39 -15.79
C ALA A 371 29.12 7.33 -16.25
N GLU A 372 29.70 8.45 -16.68
CA GLU A 372 31.12 8.51 -17.07
C GLU A 372 32.06 8.20 -15.90
N ASN A 373 31.71 8.59 -14.69
CA ASN A 373 32.48 8.24 -13.51
C ASN A 373 32.34 6.75 -13.18
N LEU A 374 31.12 6.21 -13.23
CA LEU A 374 30.84 4.80 -13.01
C LEU A 374 31.54 3.90 -14.04
N GLU A 375 31.47 4.25 -15.32
CA GLU A 375 32.16 3.52 -16.39
C GLU A 375 33.67 3.36 -16.06
N ARG A 376 34.34 4.45 -15.71
CA ARG A 376 35.76 4.41 -15.34
C ARG A 376 36.01 3.51 -14.13
N ARG A 377 35.31 3.73 -13.03
CA ARG A 377 35.50 2.94 -11.80
C ARG A 377 35.25 1.46 -12.02
N ILE A 378 34.21 1.10 -12.79
CA ILE A 378 33.89 -0.31 -13.09
C ILE A 378 34.97 -0.93 -14.00
N VAL A 379 35.43 -0.21 -15.01
CA VAL A 379 36.51 -0.71 -15.89
C VAL A 379 37.83 -0.88 -15.12
N ASP A 380 38.15 0.03 -14.20
CA ASP A 380 39.34 -0.08 -13.35
C ASP A 380 39.25 -1.35 -12.47
N GLU A 381 38.11 -1.59 -11.84
CA GLU A 381 37.87 -2.79 -11.02
C GLU A 381 37.96 -4.08 -11.87
N LEU A 382 37.46 -4.07 -13.10
CA LEU A 382 37.55 -5.22 -14.01
C LEU A 382 38.99 -5.47 -14.46
N GLN A 383 39.78 -4.42 -14.73
CA GLN A 383 41.18 -4.53 -15.07
C GLN A 383 42.00 -5.16 -13.95
N GLU A 384 41.75 -4.76 -12.67
CA GLU A 384 42.39 -5.38 -11.50
C GLU A 384 42.07 -6.86 -11.40
N MET A 385 40.89 -7.32 -11.82
CA MET A 385 40.53 -8.74 -11.85
C MET A 385 40.98 -9.49 -13.12
N ASN A 386 41.99 -8.97 -13.78
CA ASN A 386 42.58 -9.54 -15.01
C ASN A 386 41.58 -9.67 -16.18
N MET A 387 40.64 -8.74 -16.27
CA MET A 387 39.63 -8.64 -17.33
C MET A 387 39.89 -7.39 -18.22
N ALA A 388 41.15 -7.11 -18.53
CA ALA A 388 41.61 -5.88 -19.21
C ALA A 388 41.04 -5.66 -20.63
N HIS A 389 40.50 -6.69 -21.26
CA HIS A 389 39.88 -6.60 -22.59
C HIS A 389 38.37 -6.31 -22.56
N ILE A 390 37.76 -6.29 -21.39
CA ILE A 390 36.34 -5.93 -21.23
C ILE A 390 36.15 -4.44 -21.54
N LYS A 391 35.13 -4.17 -22.31
CA LYS A 391 34.63 -2.82 -22.53
C LYS A 391 33.26 -2.71 -21.89
N PHE A 392 33.06 -1.71 -21.08
CA PHE A 392 31.78 -1.39 -20.47
C PHE A 392 31.39 0.05 -20.82
N LYS A 393 30.14 0.26 -21.18
CA LYS A 393 29.59 1.59 -21.48
C LYS A 393 28.14 1.70 -21.09
N ILE A 394 27.77 2.84 -20.53
CA ILE A 394 26.39 3.19 -20.20
C ILE A 394 25.80 4.00 -21.35
N ALA A 395 24.93 3.37 -22.14
CA ALA A 395 24.31 3.97 -23.30
C ALA A 395 23.05 4.73 -22.92
N PHE A 396 22.92 5.96 -23.43
CA PHE A 396 21.74 6.82 -23.24
C PHE A 396 21.01 6.95 -24.57
N LYS A 397 19.69 6.66 -24.56
CA LYS A 397 18.77 6.96 -25.65
C LYS A 397 17.71 7.92 -25.12
N LYS A 398 17.40 8.97 -25.90
CA LYS A 398 16.34 9.91 -25.53
C LYS A 398 14.98 9.31 -25.88
N LYS A 399 14.03 9.35 -24.92
CA LYS A 399 12.62 9.01 -25.14
C LYS A 399 11.90 10.18 -25.80
N ASP A 400 10.85 9.88 -26.54
CA ASP A 400 10.03 10.92 -27.20
C ASP A 400 9.24 11.75 -26.19
N ASN A 401 8.81 11.15 -25.09
CA ASN A 401 8.02 11.81 -24.05
C ASN A 401 8.71 11.73 -22.69
N ILE A 402 8.58 12.80 -21.90
CA ILE A 402 9.01 12.84 -20.50
C ILE A 402 8.07 11.98 -19.68
N ASN A 403 8.61 11.08 -18.88
CA ASN A 403 7.85 10.27 -17.92
C ASN A 403 8.35 10.56 -16.48
N LYS A 404 7.81 9.83 -15.50
CA LYS A 404 8.19 9.95 -14.09
C LYS A 404 9.70 9.80 -13.81
N ASP A 405 10.43 9.18 -14.73
CA ASP A 405 11.87 8.93 -14.66
C ASP A 405 12.68 9.87 -15.58
N GLY A 406 12.05 10.91 -16.16
CA GLY A 406 12.67 11.84 -17.10
C GLY A 406 12.62 11.36 -18.55
N ILE A 407 13.62 11.79 -19.34
CA ILE A 407 13.69 11.54 -20.80
C ILE A 407 14.66 10.44 -21.19
N ASP A 408 15.45 9.90 -20.24
CA ASP A 408 16.50 8.94 -20.56
C ASP A 408 15.96 7.52 -20.62
N ASP A 409 16.38 6.75 -21.62
CA ASP A 409 16.37 5.30 -21.66
C ASP A 409 17.82 4.85 -21.57
N ILE A 410 18.15 4.08 -20.51
CA ILE A 410 19.53 3.75 -20.17
C ILE A 410 19.73 2.25 -20.40
N ASP A 411 20.85 1.90 -21.02
CA ASP A 411 21.27 0.52 -21.19
C ASP A 411 22.74 0.32 -20.82
N PHE A 412 23.04 -0.75 -20.11
CA PHE A 412 24.40 -1.16 -19.78
C PHE A 412 24.92 -2.07 -20.88
N MET A 413 25.96 -1.60 -21.55
CA MET A 413 26.56 -2.26 -22.70
C MET A 413 27.92 -2.84 -22.34
N ILE A 414 28.14 -4.09 -22.64
CA ILE A 414 29.39 -4.80 -22.33
C ILE A 414 29.91 -5.56 -23.56
N SER A 415 31.23 -5.65 -23.69
CA SER A 415 31.90 -6.58 -24.56
C SER A 415 32.96 -7.34 -23.77
N THR A 416 32.83 -8.66 -23.69
CA THR A 416 33.71 -9.52 -22.87
C THR A 416 34.93 -10.02 -23.66
N ASN A 417 34.92 -9.93 -24.98
CA ASN A 417 36.01 -10.41 -25.82
C ASN A 417 36.58 -9.31 -26.71
N LYS A 418 37.89 -9.37 -26.97
CA LYS A 418 38.57 -8.42 -27.84
C LYS A 418 38.04 -8.52 -29.27
N GLY A 419 37.57 -7.39 -29.80
CA GLY A 419 37.07 -7.31 -31.19
C GLY A 419 35.58 -7.60 -31.36
N GLN A 420 34.84 -7.90 -30.27
CA GLN A 420 33.39 -8.00 -30.29
C GLN A 420 32.72 -6.64 -30.08
N ASP A 421 31.53 -6.48 -30.67
CA ASP A 421 30.69 -5.31 -30.46
C ASP A 421 30.08 -5.31 -29.05
N LEU A 422 29.77 -4.10 -28.57
CA LEU A 422 29.04 -3.92 -27.32
C LEU A 422 27.61 -4.49 -27.44
N LYS A 423 27.23 -5.34 -26.51
CA LYS A 423 25.88 -5.89 -26.40
C LYS A 423 25.25 -5.46 -25.07
N SER A 424 23.93 -5.40 -25.01
CA SER A 424 23.24 -5.16 -23.74
C SER A 424 23.64 -6.23 -22.72
N LEU A 425 23.94 -5.80 -21.50
CA LEU A 425 24.30 -6.69 -20.41
C LEU A 425 23.21 -7.77 -20.18
N SER A 426 21.95 -7.43 -20.41
CA SER A 426 20.82 -8.36 -20.32
C SER A 426 20.86 -9.53 -21.32
N GLN A 427 21.71 -9.46 -22.36
CA GLN A 427 21.85 -10.47 -23.41
C GLN A 427 23.10 -11.35 -23.25
N VAL A 428 23.93 -11.10 -22.24
CA VAL A 428 25.17 -11.85 -22.03
C VAL A 428 24.88 -13.07 -21.17
N SER A 429 25.39 -14.24 -21.61
CA SER A 429 25.07 -15.56 -21.02
C SER A 429 26.27 -16.29 -20.39
N SER A 430 27.43 -15.66 -20.21
CA SER A 430 28.61 -16.31 -19.62
C SER A 430 28.59 -16.19 -18.10
N GLY A 431 28.46 -17.31 -17.38
CA GLY A 431 28.27 -17.34 -15.91
C GLY A 431 29.42 -16.68 -15.13
N GLY A 432 30.66 -17.17 -15.27
CA GLY A 432 31.79 -16.67 -14.46
C GLY A 432 32.20 -15.23 -14.79
N GLU A 433 32.13 -14.81 -16.08
CA GLU A 433 32.45 -13.43 -16.49
C GLU A 433 31.40 -12.45 -15.94
N ILE A 434 30.12 -12.83 -15.99
CA ILE A 434 29.04 -12.03 -15.42
C ILE A 434 29.20 -11.92 -13.91
N SER A 435 29.50 -13.00 -13.20
CA SER A 435 29.69 -12.98 -11.75
C SER A 435 30.83 -12.04 -11.32
N ARG A 436 31.96 -12.04 -12.07
CA ARG A 436 33.05 -11.09 -11.82
C ARG A 436 32.71 -9.65 -12.21
N PHE A 437 32.00 -9.47 -13.32
CA PHE A 437 31.47 -8.15 -13.66
C PHE A 437 30.53 -7.62 -12.55
N MET A 438 29.68 -8.49 -12.02
CA MET A 438 28.80 -8.14 -10.89
C MET A 438 29.60 -7.80 -9.62
N LEU A 439 30.70 -8.52 -9.38
CA LEU A 439 31.59 -8.18 -8.27
C LEU A 439 32.20 -6.79 -8.44
N ALA A 440 32.68 -6.44 -9.66
CA ALA A 440 33.17 -5.09 -9.98
C ALA A 440 32.08 -4.02 -9.79
N MET A 441 30.89 -4.29 -10.32
CA MET A 441 29.73 -3.42 -10.12
C MET A 441 29.46 -3.18 -8.64
N LYS A 442 29.38 -4.24 -7.85
CA LYS A 442 29.10 -4.14 -6.40
C LYS A 442 30.22 -3.47 -5.62
N ALA A 443 31.48 -3.65 -6.03
CA ALA A 443 32.60 -2.91 -5.44
C ALA A 443 32.45 -1.39 -5.60
N VAL A 444 31.89 -0.95 -6.74
CA VAL A 444 31.65 0.47 -7.04
C VAL A 444 30.33 0.98 -6.44
N LEU A 445 29.28 0.14 -6.42
CA LEU A 445 27.93 0.52 -5.97
C LEU A 445 27.70 0.36 -4.46
N SER A 446 28.58 -0.33 -3.75
CA SER A 446 28.40 -0.69 -2.32
C SER A 446 28.13 0.50 -1.38
N GLU A 447 28.49 1.71 -1.79
CA GLU A 447 28.24 2.94 -1.03
C GLU A 447 26.78 3.40 -1.08
N SER A 448 26.00 2.94 -2.07
CA SER A 448 24.63 3.36 -2.35
C SER A 448 23.58 2.24 -2.28
N ASP A 449 24.01 0.99 -2.03
CA ASP A 449 23.15 -0.21 -2.08
C ASP A 449 22.60 -0.57 -0.71
N SER A 450 21.31 -0.84 -0.63
CA SER A 450 20.62 -1.24 0.62
C SER A 450 20.70 -2.75 0.89
N ILE A 451 21.17 -3.55 -0.06
CA ILE A 451 21.25 -5.01 0.03
C ILE A 451 22.32 -5.43 1.02
N GLN A 452 21.95 -6.28 1.99
CA GLN A 452 22.83 -6.69 3.09
C GLN A 452 23.59 -7.98 2.84
N THR A 453 23.15 -8.84 1.91
CA THR A 453 23.75 -10.14 1.63
C THR A 453 23.83 -10.36 0.12
N ILE A 454 24.98 -10.75 -0.36
CA ILE A 454 25.18 -11.15 -1.76
C ILE A 454 25.71 -12.58 -1.80
N ILE A 455 25.14 -13.36 -2.70
CA ILE A 455 25.47 -14.76 -2.89
C ILE A 455 26.07 -14.91 -4.29
N PHE A 456 27.28 -15.45 -4.39
CA PHE A 456 27.96 -15.71 -5.64
C PHE A 456 28.10 -17.20 -5.91
N ASP A 457 27.65 -17.63 -7.08
CA ASP A 457 27.94 -18.96 -7.63
C ASP A 457 28.83 -18.82 -8.87
N GLU A 458 29.72 -19.77 -9.07
CA GLU A 458 30.61 -19.87 -10.24
C GLU A 458 31.50 -18.63 -10.51
N ILE A 459 31.78 -17.81 -9.47
CA ILE A 459 32.65 -16.64 -9.62
C ILE A 459 34.07 -17.01 -10.03
N ASP A 460 34.48 -18.23 -9.71
CA ASP A 460 35.77 -18.85 -9.95
C ASP A 460 35.85 -19.61 -11.28
N THR A 461 34.78 -19.65 -12.07
CA THR A 461 34.78 -20.33 -13.36
C THR A 461 35.69 -19.61 -14.38
N GLY A 462 36.63 -20.38 -14.96
CA GLY A 462 37.56 -19.89 -15.97
C GLY A 462 38.73 -19.05 -15.45
N ILE A 463 38.97 -19.07 -14.12
CA ILE A 463 40.15 -18.42 -13.53
C ILE A 463 40.97 -19.44 -12.72
N SER A 464 42.25 -19.12 -12.53
CA SER A 464 43.15 -19.91 -11.69
C SER A 464 44.36 -19.07 -11.23
N GLY A 465 45.13 -19.59 -10.29
CA GLY A 465 46.35 -18.98 -9.81
C GLY A 465 46.20 -17.53 -9.36
N LYS A 466 47.02 -16.62 -9.90
CA LYS A 466 47.05 -15.21 -9.49
C LYS A 466 45.72 -14.49 -9.66
N THR A 467 44.93 -14.82 -10.67
CA THR A 467 43.62 -14.20 -10.89
C THR A 467 42.63 -14.60 -9.77
N ALA A 468 42.66 -15.86 -9.34
CA ALA A 468 41.84 -16.34 -8.25
C ALA A 468 42.19 -15.66 -6.91
N ASP A 469 43.47 -15.40 -6.68
CA ASP A 469 43.92 -14.67 -5.47
C ASP A 469 43.42 -13.22 -5.46
N ILE A 470 43.56 -12.52 -6.61
CA ILE A 470 43.03 -11.15 -6.78
C ILE A 470 41.51 -11.09 -6.53
N VAL A 471 40.75 -12.06 -7.10
CA VAL A 471 39.29 -12.12 -6.88
C VAL A 471 38.98 -12.40 -5.41
N GLY A 472 39.75 -13.29 -4.76
CA GLY A 472 39.62 -13.57 -3.32
C GLY A 472 39.83 -12.31 -2.46
N ASP A 473 40.88 -11.54 -2.74
CA ASP A 473 41.17 -10.27 -2.05
C ASP A 473 40.06 -9.23 -2.26
N LYS A 474 39.49 -9.15 -3.47
CA LYS A 474 38.32 -8.28 -3.75
C LYS A 474 37.09 -8.70 -2.98
N LEU A 475 36.78 -10.00 -2.97
CA LEU A 475 35.68 -10.55 -2.15
C LEU A 475 35.89 -10.21 -0.67
N LYS A 476 37.09 -10.40 -0.15
CA LYS A 476 37.45 -10.06 1.23
C LYS A 476 37.30 -8.57 1.52
N LYS A 477 37.69 -7.70 0.60
CA LYS A 477 37.53 -6.24 0.74
C LYS A 477 36.06 -5.84 0.81
N ILE A 478 35.22 -6.36 -0.11
CA ILE A 478 33.79 -6.05 -0.16
C ILE A 478 33.04 -6.61 1.03
N SER A 479 33.46 -7.80 1.52
CA SER A 479 32.80 -8.45 2.65
C SER A 479 32.91 -7.68 3.98
N LYS A 480 33.76 -6.65 4.06
CA LYS A 480 33.82 -5.75 5.23
C LYS A 480 32.59 -4.86 5.37
N SER A 481 31.87 -4.60 4.28
CA SER A 481 30.68 -3.74 4.25
C SER A 481 29.38 -4.52 4.01
N ILE A 482 29.47 -5.67 3.35
CA ILE A 482 28.32 -6.49 2.93
C ILE A 482 28.65 -7.95 3.18
N GLN A 483 27.70 -8.71 3.75
CA GLN A 483 27.88 -10.16 3.91
C GLN A 483 27.94 -10.83 2.54
N LEU A 484 29.01 -11.60 2.29
CA LEU A 484 29.17 -12.41 1.09
C LEU A 484 29.06 -13.90 1.43
N ILE A 485 28.31 -14.62 0.60
CA ILE A 485 28.25 -16.09 0.60
C ILE A 485 28.71 -16.54 -0.78
N VAL A 486 29.83 -17.25 -0.84
CA VAL A 486 30.46 -17.60 -2.12
C VAL A 486 30.66 -19.10 -2.21
N ILE A 487 30.16 -19.70 -3.29
CA ILE A 487 30.47 -21.09 -3.62
C ILE A 487 31.75 -21.08 -4.47
N SER A 488 32.77 -21.75 -3.99
CA SER A 488 34.05 -21.83 -4.69
C SER A 488 34.70 -23.22 -4.57
N HIS A 489 35.44 -23.58 -5.61
CA HIS A 489 36.27 -24.76 -5.67
C HIS A 489 37.79 -24.42 -5.69
N LEU A 490 38.13 -23.12 -5.63
CA LEU A 490 39.51 -22.67 -5.65
C LEU A 490 40.06 -22.40 -4.24
N ALA A 491 41.21 -23.00 -3.93
CA ALA A 491 41.90 -22.85 -2.66
C ALA A 491 42.23 -21.39 -2.33
N GLN A 492 42.60 -20.57 -3.34
CA GLN A 492 42.97 -19.17 -3.18
C GLN A 492 41.80 -18.33 -2.66
N ILE A 493 40.57 -18.58 -3.16
CA ILE A 493 39.37 -17.89 -2.72
C ILE A 493 38.96 -18.41 -1.35
N ALA A 494 38.99 -19.73 -1.15
CA ALA A 494 38.61 -20.38 0.10
C ALA A 494 39.46 -19.93 1.29
N ALA A 495 40.75 -19.71 1.07
CA ALA A 495 41.69 -19.25 2.09
C ALA A 495 41.36 -17.84 2.65
N LYS A 496 40.67 -16.98 1.91
CA LYS A 496 40.29 -15.61 2.33
C LYS A 496 39.03 -15.57 3.20
N SER A 497 38.39 -16.74 3.47
CA SER A 497 37.11 -16.82 4.20
C SER A 497 37.21 -16.37 5.66
N ASP A 498 36.16 -15.72 6.16
CA ASP A 498 35.92 -15.55 7.60
C ASP A 498 35.34 -16.84 8.18
N SER A 499 34.35 -17.41 7.50
CA SER A 499 33.77 -18.71 7.82
C SER A 499 33.78 -19.64 6.61
N HIS A 500 34.18 -20.89 6.81
CA HIS A 500 34.27 -21.90 5.76
C HIS A 500 33.34 -23.06 6.06
N TYR A 501 32.48 -23.39 5.11
CA TYR A 501 31.47 -24.45 5.18
C TYR A 501 31.84 -25.55 4.18
N LEU A 502 31.92 -26.77 4.65
CA LEU A 502 32.16 -27.94 3.79
C LEU A 502 30.87 -28.73 3.60
N ILE A 503 30.46 -28.87 2.34
CA ILE A 503 29.39 -29.78 1.98
C ILE A 503 29.97 -31.13 1.59
N SER A 504 29.57 -32.17 2.32
CA SER A 504 29.95 -33.58 2.08
C SER A 504 28.71 -34.39 1.71
N LYS A 505 28.98 -35.53 1.04
CA LYS A 505 27.98 -36.56 0.78
C LYS A 505 28.32 -37.80 1.62
N ASP A 506 27.32 -38.29 2.31
CA ASP A 506 27.40 -39.54 3.03
C ASP A 506 26.34 -40.52 2.50
N VAL A 507 26.71 -41.78 2.40
CA VAL A 507 25.79 -42.86 2.03
C VAL A 507 25.31 -43.55 3.30
N VAL A 508 24.06 -43.38 3.66
CA VAL A 508 23.45 -44.00 4.82
C VAL A 508 22.39 -45.00 4.33
N GLY A 509 22.75 -46.30 4.38
CA GLY A 509 21.92 -47.35 3.81
C GLY A 509 21.82 -47.23 2.29
N GLU A 510 20.63 -47.13 1.76
CA GLU A 510 20.37 -46.95 0.30
C GLU A 510 20.20 -45.49 -0.11
N LYS A 511 20.32 -44.53 0.83
CA LYS A 511 20.10 -43.12 0.57
C LYS A 511 21.41 -42.33 0.62
N THR A 512 21.53 -41.38 -0.28
CA THR A 512 22.59 -40.37 -0.26
C THR A 512 22.09 -39.12 0.49
N ILE A 513 22.81 -38.68 1.51
CA ILE A 513 22.47 -37.52 2.33
C ILE A 513 23.59 -36.50 2.20
N SER A 514 23.23 -35.24 2.03
CA SER A 514 24.16 -34.12 2.06
C SER A 514 24.22 -33.53 3.47
N ASN A 515 25.43 -33.40 3.99
CA ASN A 515 25.73 -32.75 5.28
C ASN A 515 26.54 -31.48 5.04
N VAL A 516 26.37 -30.49 5.90
CA VAL A 516 27.16 -29.25 5.88
C VAL A 516 27.77 -29.01 7.25
N ASN A 517 29.08 -28.83 7.28
CA ASN A 517 29.86 -28.61 8.50
C ASN A 517 30.61 -27.29 8.44
N VAL A 518 30.60 -26.53 9.52
CA VAL A 518 31.45 -25.35 9.68
C VAL A 518 32.85 -25.88 10.04
N LEU A 519 33.85 -25.44 9.30
CA LEU A 519 35.24 -25.88 9.52
C LEU A 519 35.90 -25.03 10.60
N ASP A 520 36.56 -25.71 11.55
CA ASP A 520 37.54 -25.09 12.44
C ASP A 520 38.86 -24.83 11.68
N GLU A 521 39.86 -24.26 12.33
CA GLU A 521 41.15 -23.93 11.72
C GLU A 521 41.86 -25.16 11.12
N ASP A 522 41.85 -26.31 11.81
CA ASP A 522 42.44 -27.55 11.29
C ASP A 522 41.63 -28.10 10.12
N GLY A 523 40.30 -28.00 10.17
CA GLY A 523 39.41 -28.36 9.07
C GLY A 523 39.63 -27.50 7.84
N LYS A 524 39.82 -26.18 8.01
CA LYS A 524 40.16 -25.26 6.91
C LYS A 524 41.47 -25.63 6.22
N ILE A 525 42.53 -25.92 7.03
CA ILE A 525 43.82 -26.34 6.48
C ILE A 525 43.66 -27.61 5.62
N LYS A 526 42.94 -28.62 6.14
CA LYS A 526 42.71 -29.88 5.43
C LYS A 526 41.90 -29.68 4.15
N GLU A 527 40.82 -28.87 4.20
CA GLU A 527 39.99 -28.63 3.02
C GLU A 527 40.74 -27.82 1.95
N ILE A 528 41.53 -26.81 2.34
CA ILE A 528 42.35 -26.06 1.40
C ILE A 528 43.43 -26.97 0.79
N ALA A 529 44.06 -27.85 1.58
CA ALA A 529 45.00 -28.85 1.05
C ALA A 529 44.30 -29.78 0.05
N ARG A 530 43.07 -30.22 0.33
CA ARG A 530 42.24 -31.01 -0.60
C ARG A 530 41.94 -30.27 -1.90
N LEU A 531 41.59 -28.98 -1.82
CA LEU A 531 41.33 -28.14 -2.99
C LEU A 531 42.58 -27.93 -3.86
N ILE A 532 43.80 -27.97 -3.26
CA ILE A 532 45.07 -27.86 -3.97
C ILE A 532 45.45 -29.17 -4.67
N SER A 533 45.37 -30.31 -3.95
CA SER A 533 45.93 -31.59 -4.37
C SER A 533 44.88 -32.62 -4.85
N GLY A 534 43.61 -32.37 -4.71
CA GLY A 534 42.54 -33.34 -4.92
C GLY A 534 42.35 -34.24 -3.70
N HIS A 535 42.07 -35.55 -3.93
CA HIS A 535 41.74 -36.48 -2.85
C HIS A 535 42.93 -36.86 -1.95
N ASP A 536 44.17 -36.83 -2.52
CA ASP A 536 45.36 -37.24 -1.79
C ASP A 536 46.01 -36.05 -1.08
N ILE A 537 45.71 -35.89 0.19
CA ILE A 537 46.31 -34.85 1.03
C ILE A 537 47.71 -35.27 1.40
N THR A 538 48.72 -34.50 1.00
CA THR A 538 50.15 -34.71 1.30
C THR A 538 50.64 -33.66 2.29
N GLU A 539 51.78 -33.92 2.98
CA GLU A 539 52.43 -32.93 3.82
C GLU A 539 52.75 -31.62 3.05
N LYS A 540 53.08 -31.73 1.77
CA LYS A 540 53.36 -30.58 0.91
C LYS A 540 52.11 -29.77 0.66
N SER A 541 50.97 -30.42 0.40
CA SER A 541 49.69 -29.69 0.23
C SER A 541 49.21 -29.05 1.54
N LEU A 542 49.46 -29.66 2.67
CA LEU A 542 49.19 -29.06 3.99
C LEU A 542 50.10 -27.84 4.25
N SER A 543 51.39 -27.91 3.90
CA SER A 543 52.30 -26.76 4.00
C SER A 543 51.85 -25.60 3.12
N ASN A 544 51.45 -25.87 1.85
CA ASN A 544 50.92 -24.86 0.93
C ASN A 544 49.60 -24.27 1.43
N ALA A 545 48.76 -25.09 2.03
CA ALA A 545 47.49 -24.63 2.62
C ALA A 545 47.71 -23.64 3.78
N ARG A 546 48.70 -23.93 4.65
CA ARG A 546 49.11 -23.03 5.74
C ARG A 546 49.68 -21.71 5.19
N GLU A 547 50.50 -21.76 4.14
CA GLU A 547 51.03 -20.56 3.49
C GLU A 547 49.91 -19.69 2.93
N LEU A 548 48.89 -20.28 2.27
CA LEU A 548 47.72 -19.56 1.77
C LEU A 548 46.84 -18.95 2.88
N LEU A 549 46.79 -19.58 4.04
CA LEU A 549 46.07 -19.11 5.23
C LEU A 549 46.87 -18.10 6.06
N GLU A 550 48.15 -17.84 5.71
CA GLU A 550 49.08 -17.00 6.49
C GLU A 550 49.27 -17.49 7.95
N VAL A 551 49.21 -18.81 8.20
CA VAL A 551 49.27 -19.46 9.51
C VAL A 551 50.50 -20.37 9.62
#